data_784ee7001f735a2606c1a0c5590b0404
#
_entry.id   784ee7001f735a2606c1a0c5590b0404
#
_cell.length_a   1.000
_cell.length_b   1.000
_cell.length_c   1.000
_cell.angle_alpha   90.00
_cell.angle_beta   90.00
_cell.angle_gamma   90.00
#
_symmetry.space_group_name_H-M   'P 1'
#
loop_
_entity.id
_entity.type
_entity.pdbx_description
1 polymer ?
#
loop_
_entity_poly.entity_id
_entity_poly.type
_entity_poly.pdbx_seq_one_letter_code
_entity_poly.pdbx_strand_id
1 'polypeptide(L)'
;RRRDALGAAAMLVLSGIAIIVIGFALGINPMLVVTLAAFASALAAGHGPIEVIGMIGKAFVDGRFLAVAWLALPTIGLLERAGLRDHARGLVRRLRGATTGRVLIGYLGLRQLTAALGLTSLGGHVQMVRPIVAPMAEGAAERDEDVPLDEDTRELIRANAAAVDNIGLFFGEDVFIAIGSILLIRAVLEQNGIIVAPLHVAIWAIPTAISAFVIHGLRLLLLDRRLKARRA
;
A
#
# COMPACT_ATOMS: atom_id res chain seq x y z
N ARG A 1 37.68 -29.53 -8.24
CA ARG A 1 36.54 -30.49 -8.04
C ARG A 1 35.61 -30.09 -6.86
N ARG A 2 36.14 -29.75 -5.65
CA ARG A 2 35.28 -29.39 -4.50
C ARG A 2 34.65 -27.97 -4.64
N ARG A 3 35.36 -27.02 -5.24
CA ARG A 3 34.87 -25.68 -5.54
C ARG A 3 33.82 -25.68 -6.67
N ASP A 4 34.00 -26.53 -7.65
CA ASP A 4 33.09 -26.67 -8.79
C ASP A 4 31.75 -27.30 -8.36
N ALA A 5 31.81 -28.30 -7.44
CA ALA A 5 30.63 -28.92 -6.85
C ALA A 5 29.83 -27.93 -5.95
N LEU A 6 30.51 -27.07 -5.19
CA LEU A 6 29.89 -26.02 -4.39
C LEU A 6 29.23 -24.93 -5.27
N GLY A 7 29.87 -24.57 -6.39
CA GLY A 7 29.31 -23.66 -7.38
C GLY A 7 28.07 -24.23 -8.07
N ALA A 8 28.08 -25.51 -8.44
CA ALA A 8 26.95 -26.18 -9.06
C ALA A 8 25.76 -26.32 -8.06
N ALA A 9 26.01 -26.66 -6.81
CA ALA A 9 24.96 -26.70 -5.78
C ALA A 9 24.35 -25.32 -5.51
N ALA A 10 25.17 -24.28 -5.43
CA ALA A 10 24.70 -22.91 -5.28
C ALA A 10 23.83 -22.46 -6.47
N MET A 11 24.20 -22.84 -7.70
CA MET A 11 23.38 -22.56 -8.89
C MET A 11 22.05 -23.32 -8.88
N LEU A 12 22.03 -24.55 -8.39
CA LEU A 12 20.79 -25.33 -8.27
C LEU A 12 19.82 -24.71 -7.25
N VAL A 13 20.33 -24.12 -6.17
CA VAL A 13 19.48 -23.39 -5.19
C VAL A 13 18.77 -22.20 -5.85
N LEU A 14 19.41 -21.55 -6.83
CA LEU A 14 18.79 -20.44 -7.59
C LEU A 14 17.67 -20.89 -8.53
N SER A 15 17.44 -22.19 -8.72
CA SER A 15 16.31 -22.72 -9.50
C SER A 15 14.95 -22.21 -9.01
N GLY A 16 14.83 -21.93 -7.72
CA GLY A 16 13.64 -21.30 -7.16
C GLY A 16 13.30 -19.93 -7.76
N ILE A 17 14.33 -19.13 -8.10
CA ILE A 17 14.12 -17.85 -8.78
C ILE A 17 13.56 -18.07 -10.19
N ALA A 18 14.08 -19.06 -10.92
CA ALA A 18 13.58 -19.40 -12.23
C ALA A 18 12.11 -19.87 -12.19
N ILE A 19 11.75 -20.68 -11.18
CA ILE A 19 10.36 -21.11 -10.94
C ILE A 19 9.45 -19.90 -10.68
N ILE A 20 9.89 -18.93 -9.89
CA ILE A 20 9.12 -17.71 -9.62
C ILE A 20 8.89 -16.92 -10.90
N VAL A 21 9.95 -16.65 -11.65
CA VAL A 21 9.88 -15.86 -12.90
C VAL A 21 8.96 -16.54 -13.92
N ILE A 22 9.15 -17.84 -14.17
CA ILE A 22 8.36 -18.61 -15.14
C ILE A 22 6.92 -18.73 -14.66
N GLY A 23 6.70 -19.06 -13.39
CA GLY A 23 5.36 -19.25 -12.83
C GLY A 23 4.52 -17.97 -12.89
N PHE A 24 5.11 -16.81 -12.61
CA PHE A 24 4.41 -15.53 -12.72
C PHE A 24 4.18 -15.13 -14.18
N ALA A 25 5.14 -15.38 -15.07
CA ALA A 25 4.97 -15.13 -16.50
C ALA A 25 3.85 -15.98 -17.12
N LEU A 26 3.63 -17.20 -16.61
CA LEU A 26 2.55 -18.10 -17.02
C LEU A 26 1.20 -17.79 -16.31
N GLY A 27 1.13 -16.81 -15.41
CA GLY A 27 -0.09 -16.47 -14.69
C GLY A 27 -0.52 -17.52 -13.67
N ILE A 28 0.38 -18.41 -13.22
CA ILE A 28 0.08 -19.43 -12.21
C ILE A 28 -0.17 -18.76 -10.86
N ASN A 29 -1.01 -19.38 -10.04
CA ASN A 29 -1.32 -18.86 -8.70
C ASN A 29 -0.03 -18.55 -7.91
N PRO A 30 0.15 -17.29 -7.43
CA PRO A 30 1.39 -16.87 -6.78
C PRO A 30 1.78 -17.73 -5.58
N MET A 31 0.80 -18.16 -4.79
CA MET A 31 1.03 -18.97 -3.60
C MET A 31 1.61 -20.36 -3.95
N LEU A 32 1.09 -20.96 -5.02
CA LEU A 32 1.60 -22.24 -5.53
C LEU A 32 3.03 -22.07 -6.08
N VAL A 33 3.27 -21.01 -6.85
CA VAL A 33 4.60 -20.72 -7.43
C VAL A 33 5.66 -20.55 -6.34
N VAL A 34 5.36 -19.71 -5.32
CA VAL A 34 6.32 -19.46 -4.22
C VAL A 34 6.55 -20.72 -3.40
N THR A 35 5.52 -21.51 -3.13
CA THR A 35 5.65 -22.77 -2.39
C THR A 35 6.51 -23.77 -3.16
N LEU A 36 6.29 -23.94 -4.46
CA LEU A 36 7.09 -24.81 -5.31
C LEU A 36 8.56 -24.34 -5.41
N ALA A 37 8.77 -23.03 -5.52
CA ALA A 37 10.09 -22.44 -5.55
C ALA A 37 10.87 -22.69 -4.26
N ALA A 38 10.22 -22.50 -3.10
CA ALA A 38 10.82 -22.78 -1.80
C ALA A 38 11.18 -24.28 -1.66
N PHE A 39 10.25 -25.17 -2.07
CA PHE A 39 10.48 -26.60 -2.04
C PHE A 39 11.63 -27.02 -2.94
N ALA A 40 11.66 -26.54 -4.18
CA ALA A 40 12.72 -26.85 -5.14
C ALA A 40 14.10 -26.34 -4.66
N SER A 41 14.17 -25.11 -4.14
CA SER A 41 15.42 -24.55 -3.61
C SER A 41 15.95 -25.34 -2.41
N ALA A 42 15.09 -25.77 -1.50
CA ALA A 42 15.48 -26.53 -0.32
C ALA A 42 15.96 -27.95 -0.69
N LEU A 43 15.28 -28.62 -1.63
CA LEU A 43 15.72 -29.90 -2.16
C LEU A 43 17.08 -29.76 -2.87
N ALA A 44 17.25 -28.70 -3.67
CA ALA A 44 18.50 -28.42 -4.36
C ALA A 44 19.66 -28.10 -3.38
N ALA A 45 19.34 -27.57 -2.20
CA ALA A 45 20.28 -27.36 -1.10
C ALA A 45 20.68 -28.66 -0.37
N GLY A 46 20.05 -29.81 -0.74
CA GLY A 46 20.37 -31.12 -0.18
C GLY A 46 19.48 -31.55 1.00
N HIS A 47 18.44 -30.80 1.31
CA HIS A 47 17.48 -31.21 2.35
C HIS A 47 16.54 -32.29 1.85
N GLY A 48 16.17 -33.24 2.72
CA GLY A 48 15.24 -34.30 2.41
C GLY A 48 13.78 -33.75 2.33
N PRO A 49 12.85 -34.40 1.57
CA PRO A 49 11.48 -33.91 1.42
C PRO A 49 10.75 -33.70 2.76
N ILE A 50 10.93 -34.60 3.72
CA ILE A 50 10.32 -34.50 5.06
C ILE A 50 10.92 -33.34 5.84
N GLU A 51 12.22 -33.13 5.73
CA GLU A 51 12.92 -32.00 6.35
C GLU A 51 12.43 -30.66 5.78
N VAL A 52 12.23 -30.57 4.47
CA VAL A 52 11.70 -29.37 3.82
C VAL A 52 10.29 -29.04 4.32
N ILE A 53 9.42 -30.05 4.48
CA ILE A 53 8.09 -29.86 5.07
C ILE A 53 8.22 -29.35 6.51
N GLY A 54 9.12 -29.91 7.29
CA GLY A 54 9.41 -29.45 8.65
C GLY A 54 9.90 -28.00 8.70
N MET A 55 10.79 -27.62 7.78
CA MET A 55 11.31 -26.23 7.65
C MET A 55 10.19 -25.25 7.30
N ILE A 56 9.32 -25.59 6.34
CA ILE A 56 8.16 -24.76 5.96
C ILE A 56 7.19 -24.63 7.14
N GLY A 57 6.92 -25.74 7.84
CA GLY A 57 6.06 -25.75 9.03
C GLY A 57 6.63 -24.87 10.15
N LYS A 58 7.94 -24.96 10.40
CA LYS A 58 8.63 -24.11 11.38
C LYS A 58 8.58 -22.64 10.98
N ALA A 59 8.88 -22.31 9.73
CA ALA A 59 8.81 -20.94 9.22
C ALA A 59 7.39 -20.35 9.34
N PHE A 60 6.35 -21.18 9.11
CA PHE A 60 4.96 -20.78 9.31
C PHE A 60 4.67 -20.46 10.78
N VAL A 61 5.12 -21.31 11.71
CA VAL A 61 4.92 -21.11 13.16
C VAL A 61 5.70 -19.89 13.65
N ASP A 62 6.95 -19.73 13.21
CA ASP A 62 7.80 -18.59 13.57
C ASP A 62 7.23 -17.28 12.99
N GLY A 63 6.66 -17.34 11.78
CA GLY A 63 5.98 -16.22 11.11
C GLY A 63 4.53 -15.97 11.58
N ARG A 64 4.04 -16.65 12.61
CA ARG A 64 2.62 -16.54 13.07
C ARG A 64 2.13 -15.12 13.38
N PHE A 65 3.05 -14.20 13.66
CA PHE A 65 2.68 -12.78 13.86
C PHE A 65 2.11 -12.13 12.60
N LEU A 66 2.39 -12.65 11.40
CA LEU A 66 1.73 -12.24 10.17
C LEU A 66 0.21 -12.51 10.23
N ALA A 67 -0.22 -13.51 10.99
CA ALA A 67 -1.64 -13.80 11.20
C ALA A 67 -2.38 -12.74 12.01
N VAL A 68 -1.68 -11.85 12.73
CA VAL A 68 -2.30 -10.71 13.43
C VAL A 68 -3.04 -9.81 12.45
N ALA A 69 -2.53 -9.64 11.22
CA ALA A 69 -3.22 -8.91 10.17
C ALA A 69 -4.59 -9.50 9.84
N TRP A 70 -4.75 -10.82 9.93
CA TRP A 70 -6.02 -11.52 9.69
C TRP A 70 -7.07 -11.22 10.76
N LEU A 71 -6.65 -10.95 12.00
CA LEU A 71 -7.57 -10.55 13.08
C LEU A 71 -8.10 -9.13 12.89
N ALA A 72 -7.34 -8.26 12.22
CA ALA A 72 -7.77 -6.90 11.91
C ALA A 72 -8.88 -6.89 10.84
N LEU A 73 -8.84 -7.79 9.86
CA LEU A 73 -9.79 -7.80 8.73
C LEU A 73 -11.26 -7.95 9.16
N PRO A 74 -11.66 -8.90 10.04
CA PRO A 74 -13.03 -8.99 10.51
C PRO A 74 -13.48 -7.74 11.27
N THR A 75 -12.59 -7.15 12.07
CA THR A 75 -12.89 -5.92 12.84
C THR A 75 -13.16 -4.75 11.89
N ILE A 76 -12.32 -4.59 10.85
CA ILE A 76 -12.53 -3.59 9.80
C ILE A 76 -13.86 -3.83 9.08
N GLY A 77 -14.17 -5.08 8.72
CA GLY A 77 -15.44 -5.44 8.09
C GLY A 77 -16.67 -5.13 8.94
N LEU A 78 -16.58 -5.30 10.26
CA LEU A 78 -17.64 -4.92 11.19
C LEU A 78 -17.82 -3.40 11.27
N LEU A 79 -16.73 -2.64 11.32
CA LEU A 79 -16.75 -1.17 11.31
C LEU A 79 -17.36 -0.63 10.00
N GLU A 80 -17.04 -1.23 8.86
CA GLU A 80 -17.63 -0.88 7.57
C GLU A 80 -19.14 -1.11 7.55
N ARG A 81 -19.61 -2.26 8.07
CA ARG A 81 -21.04 -2.56 8.21
C ARG A 81 -21.73 -1.60 9.17
N ALA A 82 -21.03 -1.10 10.19
CA ALA A 82 -21.53 -0.10 11.12
C ALA A 82 -21.60 1.33 10.51
N GLY A 83 -21.37 1.50 9.21
CA GLY A 83 -21.50 2.78 8.51
C GLY A 83 -20.25 3.64 8.50
N LEU A 84 -19.08 3.08 8.82
CA LEU A 84 -17.81 3.84 8.82
C LEU A 84 -17.51 4.48 7.46
N ARG A 85 -17.87 3.81 6.35
CA ARG A 85 -17.72 4.37 4.99
C ARG A 85 -18.58 5.61 4.77
N ASP A 86 -19.80 5.61 5.26
CA ASP A 86 -20.71 6.74 5.07
C ASP A 86 -20.31 7.94 5.93
N HIS A 87 -19.76 7.69 7.11
CA HIS A 87 -19.13 8.71 7.94
C HIS A 87 -17.91 9.34 7.25
N ALA A 88 -17.02 8.53 6.66
CA ALA A 88 -15.86 9.02 5.90
C ALA A 88 -16.29 9.88 4.71
N ARG A 89 -17.31 9.44 3.94
CA ARG A 89 -17.90 10.22 2.86
C ARG A 89 -18.48 11.56 3.35
N GLY A 90 -19.14 11.53 4.52
CA GLY A 90 -19.68 12.73 5.15
C GLY A 90 -18.59 13.75 5.52
N LEU A 91 -17.42 13.28 5.99
CA LEU A 91 -16.27 14.15 6.27
C LEU A 91 -15.73 14.83 5.01
N VAL A 92 -15.56 14.08 3.91
CA VAL A 92 -15.11 14.66 2.62
C VAL A 92 -16.11 15.69 2.11
N ARG A 93 -17.42 15.42 2.21
CA ARG A 93 -18.45 16.37 1.78
C ARG A 93 -18.46 17.68 2.56
N ARG A 94 -17.93 17.72 3.79
CA ARG A 94 -17.78 18.97 4.57
C ARG A 94 -16.74 19.93 3.98
N LEU A 95 -15.88 19.44 3.09
CA LEU A 95 -14.89 20.25 2.37
C LEU A 95 -15.51 21.06 1.21
N ARG A 96 -16.83 20.99 1.00
CA ARG A 96 -17.55 21.84 0.03
C ARG A 96 -17.28 23.31 0.39
N GLY A 97 -16.85 24.09 -0.58
CA GLY A 97 -16.47 25.49 -0.35
C GLY A 97 -14.98 25.76 -0.33
N ALA A 98 -14.14 24.70 -0.25
CA ALA A 98 -12.70 24.81 -0.40
C ALA A 98 -12.29 24.91 -1.88
N THR A 99 -11.08 25.38 -2.15
CA THR A 99 -10.48 25.32 -3.49
C THR A 99 -10.16 23.89 -3.87
N THR A 100 -9.94 23.61 -5.16
CA THR A 100 -9.55 22.28 -5.68
C THR A 100 -8.42 21.66 -4.88
N GLY A 101 -7.30 22.39 -4.69
CA GLY A 101 -6.15 21.91 -3.94
C GLY A 101 -6.47 21.64 -2.47
N ARG A 102 -7.27 22.48 -1.82
CA ARG A 102 -7.68 22.28 -0.42
C ARG A 102 -8.60 21.07 -0.24
N VAL A 103 -9.51 20.80 -1.18
CA VAL A 103 -10.32 19.57 -1.19
C VAL A 103 -9.41 18.35 -1.25
N LEU A 104 -8.44 18.36 -2.16
CA LEU A 104 -7.49 17.26 -2.34
C LEU A 104 -6.55 17.09 -1.14
N ILE A 105 -6.09 18.17 -0.49
CA ILE A 105 -5.29 18.10 0.75
C ILE A 105 -6.12 17.51 1.90
N GLY A 106 -7.36 17.93 2.05
CA GLY A 106 -8.25 17.37 3.07
C GLY A 106 -8.46 15.87 2.89
N TYR A 107 -8.64 15.42 1.64
CA TYR A 107 -8.74 14.00 1.33
C TYR A 107 -7.42 13.26 1.54
N LEU A 108 -6.27 13.86 1.17
CA LEU A 108 -4.94 13.30 1.45
C LEU A 108 -4.77 12.98 2.94
N GLY A 109 -5.08 13.95 3.81
CA GLY A 109 -5.00 13.78 5.26
C GLY A 109 -5.93 12.68 5.77
N LEU A 110 -7.20 12.68 5.33
CA LEU A 110 -8.15 11.63 5.68
C LEU A 110 -7.66 10.26 5.23
N ARG A 111 -7.19 10.14 3.98
CA ARG A 111 -6.70 8.88 3.40
C ARG A 111 -5.50 8.34 4.15
N GLN A 112 -4.54 9.21 4.44
CA GLN A 112 -3.32 8.86 5.15
C GLN A 112 -3.60 8.43 6.60
N LEU A 113 -4.48 9.15 7.30
CA LEU A 113 -4.86 8.80 8.66
C LEU A 113 -5.65 7.48 8.72
N THR A 114 -6.60 7.26 7.81
CA THR A 114 -7.36 6.01 7.77
C THR A 114 -6.45 4.83 7.42
N ALA A 115 -5.49 5.00 6.51
CA ALA A 115 -4.51 3.97 6.16
C ALA A 115 -3.58 3.66 7.36
N ALA A 116 -3.12 4.69 8.10
CA ALA A 116 -2.30 4.52 9.30
C ALA A 116 -3.02 3.75 10.42
N LEU A 117 -4.34 3.76 10.41
CA LEU A 117 -5.18 2.96 11.32
C LEU A 117 -5.52 1.57 10.76
N GLY A 118 -5.00 1.20 9.59
CA GLY A 118 -5.30 -0.06 8.91
C GLY A 118 -6.63 -0.07 8.15
N LEU A 119 -7.35 1.06 8.10
CA LEU A 119 -8.67 1.21 7.48
C LEU A 119 -8.51 1.50 5.97
N THR A 120 -7.71 0.71 5.27
CA THR A 120 -7.33 0.91 3.86
C THR A 120 -8.50 0.84 2.89
N SER A 121 -9.56 0.12 3.26
CA SER A 121 -10.78 -0.05 2.48
C SER A 121 -11.74 1.15 2.50
N LEU A 122 -11.54 2.13 3.41
CA LEU A 122 -12.40 3.31 3.51
C LEU A 122 -12.21 4.32 2.37
N GLY A 123 -11.12 4.24 1.64
CA GLY A 123 -10.81 5.07 0.50
C GLY A 123 -10.71 4.25 -0.78
N GLY A 124 -10.09 4.85 -1.79
CA GLY A 124 -9.82 4.19 -3.05
C GLY A 124 -10.59 4.78 -4.22
N HIS A 125 -10.14 4.45 -5.41
CA HIS A 125 -10.62 5.05 -6.65
C HIS A 125 -12.11 4.84 -6.89
N VAL A 126 -12.62 3.64 -6.60
CA VAL A 126 -14.03 3.28 -6.85
C VAL A 126 -14.96 3.81 -5.77
N GLN A 127 -14.52 3.76 -4.52
CA GLN A 127 -15.35 4.07 -3.35
C GLN A 127 -15.40 5.56 -3.04
N MET A 128 -14.32 6.31 -3.27
CA MET A 128 -14.17 7.70 -2.85
C MET A 128 -13.70 8.64 -3.96
N VAL A 129 -12.65 8.30 -4.72
CA VAL A 129 -12.06 9.24 -5.68
C VAL A 129 -13.05 9.56 -6.79
N ARG A 130 -13.52 8.55 -7.53
CA ARG A 130 -14.43 8.75 -8.66
C ARG A 130 -15.79 9.32 -8.26
N PRO A 131 -16.47 8.80 -7.22
CA PRO A 131 -17.84 9.26 -6.91
C PRO A 131 -17.90 10.54 -6.07
N ILE A 132 -16.82 10.96 -5.41
CA ILE A 132 -16.89 12.08 -4.46
C ILE A 132 -15.74 13.07 -4.66
N VAL A 133 -14.49 12.63 -4.53
CA VAL A 133 -13.34 13.53 -4.44
C VAL A 133 -13.09 14.27 -5.75
N ALA A 134 -13.05 13.55 -6.87
CA ALA A 134 -12.82 14.16 -8.18
C ALA A 134 -13.97 15.11 -8.57
N PRO A 135 -15.28 14.74 -8.48
CA PRO A 135 -16.35 15.66 -8.74
C PRO A 135 -16.38 16.90 -7.83
N MET A 136 -15.97 16.73 -6.55
CA MET A 136 -15.88 17.89 -5.64
C MET A 136 -14.74 18.83 -6.01
N ALA A 137 -13.59 18.26 -6.41
CA ALA A 137 -12.44 19.04 -6.84
C ALA A 137 -12.70 19.76 -8.18
N GLU A 138 -13.37 19.10 -9.13
CA GLU A 138 -13.85 19.71 -10.39
C GLU A 138 -14.84 20.84 -10.10
N GLY A 139 -15.89 20.59 -9.30
CA GLY A 139 -16.88 21.60 -8.95
C GLY A 139 -16.31 22.77 -8.14
N ALA A 140 -15.23 22.57 -7.38
CA ALA A 140 -14.51 23.65 -6.73
C ALA A 140 -13.82 24.58 -7.76
N ALA A 141 -13.22 23.97 -8.79
CA ALA A 141 -12.61 24.74 -9.87
C ALA A 141 -13.65 25.51 -10.70
N GLU A 142 -14.78 24.89 -11.04
CA GLU A 142 -15.87 25.53 -11.81
C GLU A 142 -16.48 26.71 -11.06
N ARG A 143 -16.68 26.60 -9.75
CA ARG A 143 -17.29 27.64 -8.93
C ARG A 143 -16.46 28.92 -8.84
N ASP A 144 -15.14 28.80 -8.87
CA ASP A 144 -14.27 29.96 -8.69
C ASP A 144 -14.36 30.95 -9.87
N GLU A 145 -14.91 30.55 -11.06
CA GLU A 145 -14.91 31.40 -12.25
C GLU A 145 -16.20 31.35 -13.12
N ASP A 146 -17.19 30.57 -12.72
CA ASP A 146 -18.48 30.42 -13.45
C ASP A 146 -18.34 29.95 -14.93
N VAL A 147 -17.20 29.32 -15.27
CA VAL A 147 -16.88 28.81 -16.61
C VAL A 147 -16.69 27.30 -16.56
N PRO A 148 -17.29 26.54 -17.49
CA PRO A 148 -17.07 25.10 -17.59
C PRO A 148 -15.60 24.76 -17.78
N LEU A 149 -15.13 23.68 -17.13
CA LEU A 149 -13.77 23.16 -17.29
C LEU A 149 -13.57 22.60 -18.69
N ASP A 150 -12.44 22.93 -19.32
CA ASP A 150 -11.94 22.20 -20.48
C ASP A 150 -11.54 20.76 -20.07
N GLU A 151 -11.49 19.84 -21.02
CA GLU A 151 -11.22 18.43 -20.73
C GLU A 151 -9.82 18.22 -20.18
N ASP A 152 -8.82 18.94 -20.68
CA ASP A 152 -7.43 18.84 -20.19
C ASP A 152 -7.31 19.24 -18.71
N THR A 153 -8.00 20.30 -18.31
CA THR A 153 -8.06 20.74 -16.91
C THR A 153 -8.82 19.73 -16.04
N ARG A 154 -9.91 19.19 -16.56
CA ARG A 154 -10.67 18.14 -15.87
C ARG A 154 -9.84 16.88 -15.64
N GLU A 155 -9.13 16.42 -16.67
CA GLU A 155 -8.23 15.27 -16.55
C GLU A 155 -7.07 15.52 -15.58
N LEU A 156 -6.51 16.73 -15.58
CA LEU A 156 -5.48 17.13 -14.63
C LEU A 156 -5.98 17.04 -13.18
N ILE A 157 -7.20 17.50 -12.91
CA ILE A 157 -7.81 17.42 -11.58
C ILE A 157 -8.02 15.96 -11.17
N ARG A 158 -8.57 15.13 -12.08
CA ARG A 158 -8.79 13.70 -11.86
C ARG A 158 -7.50 12.95 -11.60
N ALA A 159 -6.45 13.24 -12.36
CA ALA A 159 -5.13 12.66 -12.16
C ALA A 159 -4.55 13.01 -10.78
N ASN A 160 -4.70 14.27 -10.35
CA ASN A 160 -4.27 14.68 -9.00
C ASN A 160 -5.12 14.02 -7.90
N ALA A 161 -6.42 13.87 -8.09
CA ALA A 161 -7.29 13.15 -7.13
C ALA A 161 -6.89 11.67 -7.01
N ALA A 162 -6.52 11.02 -8.12
CA ALA A 162 -6.00 9.67 -8.13
C ALA A 162 -4.63 9.57 -7.43
N ALA A 163 -3.72 10.52 -7.69
CA ALA A 163 -2.41 10.57 -7.06
C ALA A 163 -2.52 10.75 -5.54
N VAL A 164 -3.45 11.59 -5.07
CA VAL A 164 -3.72 11.82 -3.65
C VAL A 164 -4.13 10.54 -2.93
N ASP A 165 -5.00 9.74 -3.55
CA ASP A 165 -5.43 8.45 -2.97
C ASP A 165 -4.24 7.48 -2.83
N ASN A 166 -3.45 7.34 -3.89
CA ASN A 166 -2.29 6.44 -3.90
C ASN A 166 -1.22 6.88 -2.88
N ILE A 167 -0.88 8.18 -2.84
CA ILE A 167 0.11 8.71 -1.90
C ILE A 167 -0.38 8.60 -0.46
N GLY A 168 -1.64 8.96 -0.22
CA GLY A 168 -2.24 8.87 1.11
C GLY A 168 -2.31 7.42 1.61
N LEU A 169 -2.67 6.48 0.74
CA LEU A 169 -2.65 5.06 1.07
C LEU A 169 -1.24 4.59 1.39
N PHE A 170 -0.32 4.71 0.45
CA PHE A 170 1.03 4.15 0.52
C PHE A 170 1.79 4.62 1.77
N PHE A 171 1.88 5.94 1.96
CA PHE A 171 2.60 6.48 3.12
C PHE A 171 1.83 6.39 4.44
N GLY A 172 0.52 6.17 4.39
CA GLY A 172 -0.30 5.94 5.58
C GLY A 172 -0.19 4.51 6.07
N GLU A 173 -0.32 3.53 5.17
CA GLU A 173 -0.33 2.11 5.56
C GLU A 173 0.99 1.63 6.15
N ASP A 174 2.12 2.22 5.76
CA ASP A 174 3.43 1.89 6.34
C ASP A 174 3.57 2.27 7.82
N VAL A 175 2.69 3.12 8.35
CA VAL A 175 2.60 3.44 9.78
C VAL A 175 1.80 2.38 10.55
N PHE A 176 0.98 1.58 9.86
CA PHE A 176 0.16 0.57 10.52
C PHE A 176 0.97 -0.65 10.93
N ILE A 177 1.04 -0.92 12.24
CA ILE A 177 1.90 -1.97 12.82
C ILE A 177 1.60 -3.40 12.37
N ALA A 178 0.40 -3.67 11.89
CA ALA A 178 -0.04 -4.99 11.43
C ALA A 178 -0.02 -5.14 9.91
N ILE A 179 0.59 -4.20 9.18
CA ILE A 179 0.74 -4.36 7.72
C ILE A 179 1.80 -5.40 7.38
N GLY A 180 1.60 -6.11 6.28
CA GLY A 180 2.46 -7.21 5.85
C GLY A 180 3.94 -6.80 5.66
N SER A 181 4.21 -5.59 5.19
CA SER A 181 5.58 -5.05 5.02
C SER A 181 6.33 -4.95 6.35
N ILE A 182 5.72 -4.37 7.38
CA ILE A 182 6.32 -4.25 8.73
C ILE A 182 6.58 -5.63 9.34
N LEU A 183 5.61 -6.54 9.21
CA LEU A 183 5.73 -7.88 9.74
C LEU A 183 6.82 -8.70 9.01
N LEU A 184 6.96 -8.50 7.70
CA LEU A 184 8.01 -9.12 6.90
C LEU A 184 9.40 -8.60 7.29
N ILE A 185 9.56 -7.27 7.39
CA ILE A 185 10.83 -6.66 7.83
C ILE A 185 11.21 -7.21 9.19
N ARG A 186 10.29 -7.26 10.15
CA ARG A 186 10.53 -7.87 11.45
C ARG A 186 10.99 -9.32 11.33
N ALA A 187 10.29 -10.15 10.56
CA ALA A 187 10.63 -11.56 10.41
C ALA A 187 12.05 -11.75 9.85
N VAL A 188 12.46 -10.95 8.86
CA VAL A 188 13.82 -10.97 8.29
C VAL A 188 14.86 -10.56 9.33
N LEU A 189 14.59 -9.52 10.14
CA LEU A 189 15.50 -9.08 11.19
C LEU A 189 15.65 -10.16 12.29
N GLU A 190 14.55 -10.78 12.72
CA GLU A 190 14.59 -11.88 13.71
C GLU A 190 15.40 -13.10 13.22
N GLN A 191 15.28 -13.46 11.93
CA GLN A 191 16.10 -14.52 11.34
C GLN A 191 17.60 -14.22 11.37
N ASN A 192 17.97 -12.93 11.38
CA ASN A 192 19.35 -12.47 11.51
C ASN A 192 19.76 -12.15 12.96
N GLY A 193 18.99 -12.59 13.94
CA GLY A 193 19.28 -12.39 15.36
C GLY A 193 18.95 -11.00 15.92
N ILE A 194 18.30 -10.15 15.13
CA ILE A 194 17.92 -8.79 15.53
C ILE A 194 16.44 -8.79 15.95
N ILE A 195 16.19 -8.71 17.26
CA ILE A 195 14.83 -8.71 17.82
C ILE A 195 14.32 -7.28 17.88
N VAL A 196 13.31 -6.98 17.05
CA VAL A 196 12.68 -5.65 16.98
C VAL A 196 11.17 -5.77 17.13
N ALA A 197 10.57 -4.90 17.93
CA ALA A 197 9.12 -4.81 18.03
C ALA A 197 8.54 -4.16 16.74
N PRO A 198 7.37 -4.62 16.24
CA PRO A 198 6.74 -4.04 15.03
C PRO A 198 6.55 -2.52 15.13
N LEU A 199 6.22 -2.03 16.32
CA LEU A 199 6.05 -0.60 16.57
C LEU A 199 7.34 0.20 16.29
N HIS A 200 8.51 -0.34 16.64
CA HIS A 200 9.79 0.34 16.37
C HIS A 200 10.05 0.49 14.86
N VAL A 201 9.62 -0.47 14.05
CA VAL A 201 9.72 -0.35 12.59
C VAL A 201 8.72 0.68 12.07
N ALA A 202 7.47 0.60 12.52
CA ALA A 202 6.38 1.48 12.07
C ALA A 202 6.62 2.97 12.41
N ILE A 203 7.21 3.28 13.58
CA ILE A 203 7.51 4.67 13.98
C ILE A 203 8.43 5.37 12.98
N TRP A 204 9.38 4.65 12.36
CA TRP A 204 10.26 5.24 11.35
C TRP A 204 9.57 5.55 10.02
N ALA A 205 8.35 5.04 9.79
CA ALA A 205 7.53 5.45 8.66
C ALA A 205 6.81 6.79 8.89
N ILE A 206 6.67 7.26 10.14
CA ILE A 206 5.98 8.52 10.45
C ILE A 206 6.68 9.74 9.80
N PRO A 207 8.00 9.92 9.90
CA PRO A 207 8.68 11.02 9.21
C PRO A 207 8.48 11.03 7.70
N THR A 208 8.47 9.86 7.06
CA THR A 208 8.22 9.75 5.61
C THR A 208 6.77 10.08 5.27
N ALA A 209 5.82 9.65 6.08
CA ALA A 209 4.40 9.98 5.94
C ALA A 209 4.16 11.50 6.06
N ILE A 210 4.76 12.16 7.05
CA ILE A 210 4.68 13.62 7.22
C ILE A 210 5.33 14.33 6.02
N SER A 211 6.50 13.88 5.58
CA SER A 211 7.18 14.47 4.43
C SER A 211 6.36 14.34 3.15
N ALA A 212 5.76 13.18 2.91
CA ALA A 212 4.87 12.95 1.78
C ALA A 212 3.64 13.87 1.83
N PHE A 213 3.02 14.02 3.00
CA PHE A 213 1.90 14.93 3.21
C PHE A 213 2.27 16.38 2.89
N VAL A 214 3.39 16.86 3.43
CA VAL A 214 3.84 18.25 3.23
C VAL A 214 4.20 18.50 1.77
N ILE A 215 5.02 17.64 1.17
CA ILE A 215 5.49 17.82 -0.22
C ILE A 215 4.29 17.77 -1.19
N HIS A 216 3.43 16.77 -1.04
CA HIS A 216 2.27 16.66 -1.92
C HIS A 216 1.23 17.73 -1.64
N GLY A 217 1.01 18.09 -0.38
CA GLY A 217 0.15 19.21 0.01
C GLY A 217 0.60 20.54 -0.61
N LEU A 218 1.89 20.85 -0.60
CA LEU A 218 2.45 22.02 -1.28
C LEU A 218 2.22 21.97 -2.80
N ARG A 219 2.40 20.79 -3.43
CA ARG A 219 2.09 20.63 -4.86
C ARG A 219 0.62 20.90 -5.18
N LEU A 220 -0.30 20.51 -4.30
CA LEU A 220 -1.73 20.75 -4.46
C LEU A 220 -2.09 22.24 -4.26
N LEU A 221 -1.41 22.96 -3.37
CA LEU A 221 -1.56 24.42 -3.28
C LEU A 221 -1.02 25.12 -4.53
N LEU A 222 0.07 24.61 -5.12
CA LEU A 222 0.58 25.10 -6.40
C LEU A 222 -0.37 24.75 -7.56
N LEU A 223 -1.12 23.64 -7.47
CA LEU A 223 -2.16 23.30 -8.44
C LEU A 223 -3.22 24.39 -8.49
N ASP A 224 -3.70 24.89 -7.34
CA ASP A 224 -4.67 25.99 -7.30
C ASP A 224 -4.17 27.23 -8.05
N ARG A 225 -2.89 27.58 -7.86
CA ARG A 225 -2.28 28.70 -8.59
C ARG A 225 -2.21 28.45 -10.10
N ARG A 226 -1.87 27.22 -10.51
CA ARG A 226 -1.81 26.82 -11.93
C ARG A 226 -3.19 26.84 -12.58
N LEU A 227 -4.22 26.38 -11.88
CA LEU A 227 -5.58 26.38 -12.37
C LEU A 227 -6.06 27.82 -12.60
N LYS A 228 -5.77 28.75 -11.70
CA LYS A 228 -6.07 30.16 -11.87
C LYS A 228 -5.32 30.79 -13.06
N ALA A 229 -4.03 30.48 -13.20
CA ALA A 229 -3.21 31.03 -14.29
C ALA A 229 -3.58 30.49 -15.69
N ARG A 230 -4.19 29.31 -15.81
CA ARG A 230 -4.68 28.76 -17.08
C ARG A 230 -5.96 29.40 -17.58
N ARG A 231 -6.67 30.08 -16.70
CA ARG A 231 -7.99 30.66 -16.95
C ARG A 231 -7.98 32.18 -17.03
N ALA A 232 -6.87 32.84 -16.56
CA ALA A 232 -6.62 34.27 -16.74
C ALA A 232 -6.03 34.55 -18.12
#